data_a96225580d62786da7dd23fe72d9cad0
#
_entry.id   a96225580d62786da7dd23fe72d9cad0
#
_cell.length_a   1.000
_cell.length_b   1.000
_cell.length_c   1.000
_cell.angle_alpha   90.00
_cell.angle_beta   90.00
_cell.angle_gamma   90.00
#
_symmetry.space_group_name_H-M   'P 1'
#
loop_
_entity.id
_entity.type
_entity.pdbx_description
1 polymer ?
#
loop_
_entity_poly.entity_id
_entity_poly.type
_entity_poly.pdbx_seq_one_letter_code
_entity_poly.pdbx_strand_id
1 'polypeptide(L)'
;MSTYQKFEIRRQLVYLRDNLGYKEARHGACIGSDDQFGRIAKELGYHVTAHPGYSPRNPENLIFRAETEYCDVVLEPKPFIARDHDIVDQSDTMLATPIGKEERRSGTWTTIRYALKVKREILIVPRESPTRIG
;
A
#
# COMPACT_ATOMS: atom_id res chain seq x y z
N MET A 1 -7.13 -2.23 7.56
CA MET A 1 -7.32 -0.77 7.78
C MET A 1 -8.51 -0.50 8.68
N SER A 2 -8.42 0.54 9.48
CA SER A 2 -9.57 1.02 10.23
C SER A 2 -10.64 1.61 9.30
N THR A 3 -11.83 1.85 9.84
CA THR A 3 -12.91 2.50 9.07
C THR A 3 -12.47 3.86 8.57
N TYR A 4 -11.79 4.64 9.42
CA TYR A 4 -11.26 5.95 9.03
C TYR A 4 -10.23 5.82 7.91
N GLN A 5 -9.30 4.87 8.02
CA GLN A 5 -8.28 4.67 6.98
C GLN A 5 -8.92 4.30 5.64
N LYS A 6 -9.90 3.41 5.64
CA LYS A 6 -10.61 3.04 4.39
C LYS A 6 -11.30 4.24 3.77
N PHE A 7 -11.93 5.06 4.59
CA PHE A 7 -12.60 6.28 4.12
C PHE A 7 -11.60 7.24 3.48
N GLU A 8 -10.47 7.49 4.16
CA GLU A 8 -9.45 8.41 3.65
C GLU A 8 -8.76 7.87 2.40
N ILE A 9 -8.48 6.56 2.34
CA ILE A 9 -7.88 5.95 1.15
C ILE A 9 -8.82 6.11 -0.04
N ARG A 10 -10.10 5.83 0.13
CA ARG A 10 -11.08 6.01 -0.94
C ARG A 10 -11.12 7.47 -1.39
N ARG A 11 -11.16 8.40 -0.45
CA ARG A 11 -11.20 9.83 -0.74
C ARG A 11 -9.95 10.28 -1.50
N GLN A 12 -8.78 9.83 -1.08
CA GLN A 12 -7.52 10.18 -1.76
C GLN A 12 -7.44 9.57 -3.16
N LEU A 13 -7.86 8.32 -3.32
CA LEU A 13 -7.85 7.68 -4.63
C LEU A 13 -8.80 8.38 -5.61
N VAL A 14 -9.96 8.83 -5.14
CA VAL A 14 -10.88 9.62 -5.97
C VAL A 14 -10.23 10.94 -6.38
N TYR A 15 -9.59 11.63 -5.43
CA TYR A 15 -8.91 12.89 -5.70
C TYR A 15 -7.79 12.72 -6.74
N LEU A 16 -6.93 11.72 -6.53
CA LEU A 16 -5.79 11.46 -7.43
C LEU A 16 -6.26 11.10 -8.83
N ARG A 17 -7.33 10.32 -8.93
CA ARG A 17 -7.93 9.96 -10.21
C ARG A 17 -8.53 11.17 -10.92
N ASP A 18 -9.36 11.93 -10.22
CA ASP A 18 -10.16 12.98 -10.83
C ASP A 18 -9.37 14.26 -11.08
N ASN A 19 -8.39 14.58 -10.23
CA ASN A 19 -7.65 15.83 -10.33
C ASN A 19 -6.26 15.69 -10.93
N LEU A 20 -5.61 14.54 -10.76
CA LEU A 20 -4.26 14.32 -11.27
C LEU A 20 -4.18 13.26 -12.37
N GLY A 21 -5.30 12.64 -12.71
CA GLY A 21 -5.36 11.67 -13.80
C GLY A 21 -4.68 10.34 -13.49
N TYR A 22 -4.51 9.99 -12.22
CA TYR A 22 -3.90 8.72 -11.84
C TYR A 22 -4.78 7.56 -12.28
N LYS A 23 -4.16 6.52 -12.82
CA LYS A 23 -4.87 5.35 -13.36
C LYS A 23 -4.35 4.02 -12.84
N GLU A 24 -3.18 4.00 -12.21
CA GLU A 24 -2.54 2.78 -11.76
C GLU A 24 -2.35 2.78 -10.25
N ALA A 25 -2.62 1.63 -9.64
CA ALA A 25 -2.43 1.40 -8.22
C ALA A 25 -1.58 0.15 -8.03
N ARG A 26 -0.68 0.18 -7.05
CA ARG A 26 0.25 -0.91 -6.74
C ARG A 26 0.19 -1.24 -5.27
N HIS A 27 0.27 -2.53 -4.95
CA HIS A 27 0.32 -2.98 -3.55
C HIS A 27 1.13 -4.27 -3.41
N GLY A 28 1.42 -4.64 -2.17
CA GLY A 28 2.32 -5.75 -1.86
C GLY A 28 1.69 -7.12 -1.74
N ALA A 29 0.42 -7.26 -2.08
CA ALA A 29 -0.30 -8.54 -2.05
C ALA A 29 -0.32 -9.22 -0.67
N CYS A 30 -0.32 -8.43 0.40
CA CYS A 30 -0.45 -8.95 1.74
C CYS A 30 -1.91 -8.93 2.20
N ILE A 31 -2.27 -9.89 3.06
CA ILE A 31 -3.58 -9.89 3.71
C ILE A 31 -3.71 -8.62 4.55
N GLY A 32 -4.88 -8.01 4.54
CA GLY A 32 -5.16 -6.79 5.30
C GLY A 32 -5.11 -5.55 4.44
N SER A 33 -4.25 -4.58 4.78
CA SER A 33 -4.27 -3.26 4.14
C SER A 33 -4.02 -3.31 2.63
N ASP A 34 -3.09 -4.13 2.16
CA ASP A 34 -2.82 -4.24 0.72
C ASP A 34 -4.05 -4.75 -0.03
N ASP A 35 -4.69 -5.78 0.50
CA ASP A 35 -5.89 -6.35 -0.11
C ASP A 35 -7.03 -5.34 -0.11
N GLN A 36 -7.25 -4.67 1.02
CA GLN A 36 -8.30 -3.67 1.13
C GLN A 36 -8.06 -2.49 0.20
N PHE A 37 -6.82 -2.00 0.13
CA PHE A 37 -6.45 -0.93 -0.79
C PHE A 37 -6.69 -1.33 -2.23
N GLY A 38 -6.23 -2.51 -2.63
CA GLY A 38 -6.34 -2.99 -4.00
C GLY A 38 -7.79 -3.12 -4.45
N ARG A 39 -8.67 -3.62 -3.57
CA ARG A 39 -10.09 -3.77 -3.89
C ARG A 39 -10.78 -2.41 -4.02
N ILE A 40 -10.46 -1.46 -3.14
CA ILE A 40 -11.00 -0.10 -3.25
C ILE A 40 -10.55 0.54 -4.57
N ALA A 41 -9.27 0.42 -4.89
CA ALA A 41 -8.73 0.98 -6.14
C ALA A 41 -9.42 0.36 -7.36
N LYS A 42 -9.64 -0.95 -7.35
CA LYS A 42 -10.33 -1.65 -8.44
C LYS A 42 -11.75 -1.15 -8.62
N GLU A 43 -12.49 -0.97 -7.51
CA GLU A 43 -13.84 -0.41 -7.56
C GLU A 43 -13.87 0.99 -8.19
N LEU A 44 -12.82 1.76 -7.96
CA LEU A 44 -12.70 3.13 -8.47
C LEU A 44 -12.16 3.21 -9.90
N GLY A 45 -11.93 2.06 -10.54
CA GLY A 45 -11.51 2.00 -11.93
C GLY A 45 -10.01 2.03 -12.16
N TYR A 46 -9.20 1.88 -11.12
CA TYR A 46 -7.76 1.80 -11.27
C TYR A 46 -7.32 0.48 -11.88
N HIS A 47 -6.23 0.52 -12.64
CA HIS A 47 -5.49 -0.67 -13.05
C HIS A 47 -4.60 -1.09 -11.87
N VAL A 48 -4.83 -2.28 -11.33
CA VAL A 48 -4.19 -2.74 -10.09
C VAL A 48 -3.10 -3.75 -10.37
N THR A 49 -1.88 -3.45 -9.88
CA THR A 49 -0.72 -4.35 -9.97
C THR A 49 -0.35 -4.83 -8.57
N ALA A 50 -0.27 -6.14 -8.40
CA ALA A 50 0.18 -6.75 -7.17
C ALA A 50 1.67 -7.09 -7.27
N HIS A 51 2.42 -6.77 -6.20
CA HIS A 51 3.84 -7.06 -6.04
C HIS A 51 4.02 -8.06 -4.91
N PRO A 52 3.88 -9.38 -5.16
CA PRO A 52 4.04 -10.36 -4.09
C PRO A 52 5.46 -10.37 -3.53
N GLY A 53 5.57 -10.66 -2.26
CA GLY A 53 6.85 -10.75 -1.60
C GLY A 53 7.01 -12.06 -0.85
N TYR A 54 8.24 -12.40 -0.52
CA TYR A 54 8.55 -13.56 0.32
C TYR A 54 9.69 -13.23 1.25
N SER A 55 9.75 -13.97 2.38
CA SER A 55 10.89 -13.89 3.28
C SER A 55 12.08 -14.65 2.68
N PRO A 56 13.27 -14.04 2.56
CA PRO A 56 14.46 -14.75 2.08
C PRO A 56 14.81 -15.97 2.93
N ARG A 57 14.40 -15.98 4.21
CA ARG A 57 14.65 -17.11 5.13
C ARG A 57 13.68 -18.26 4.90
N ASN A 58 12.53 -17.98 4.32
CA ASN A 58 11.48 -18.98 4.12
C ASN A 58 10.69 -18.65 2.84
N PRO A 59 11.32 -18.80 1.66
CA PRO A 59 10.73 -18.36 0.40
C PRO A 59 9.42 -19.07 0.04
N GLU A 60 9.19 -20.24 0.58
CA GLU A 60 8.01 -21.04 0.28
C GLU A 60 6.79 -20.64 1.10
N ASN A 61 6.98 -19.84 2.15
CA ASN A 61 5.92 -19.48 3.07
C ASN A 61 5.17 -18.24 2.60
N LEU A 62 4.00 -18.45 1.99
CA LEU A 62 3.15 -17.38 1.47
C LEU A 62 1.89 -17.17 2.33
N ILE A 63 1.96 -17.49 3.63
CA ILE A 63 0.79 -17.45 4.52
C ILE A 63 0.13 -16.08 4.64
N PHE A 64 0.88 -15.02 4.39
CA PHE A 64 0.33 -13.66 4.44
C PHE A 64 -0.09 -13.13 3.06
N ARG A 65 -0.05 -13.98 2.05
CA ARG A 65 -0.39 -13.57 0.70
C ARG A 65 -1.90 -13.50 0.51
N ALA A 66 -2.40 -12.36 0.06
CA ALA A 66 -3.79 -12.16 -0.26
C ALA A 66 -4.15 -12.80 -1.61
N GLU A 67 -5.45 -13.01 -1.83
CA GLU A 67 -5.95 -13.38 -3.15
C GLU A 67 -5.75 -12.20 -4.11
N THR A 68 -5.31 -12.49 -5.32
CA THR A 68 -4.97 -11.45 -6.30
C THR A 68 -5.73 -11.59 -7.61
N GLU A 69 -6.78 -12.41 -7.63
CA GLU A 69 -7.55 -12.66 -8.86
C GLU A 69 -8.19 -11.39 -9.43
N TYR A 70 -8.54 -10.44 -8.57
CA TYR A 70 -9.12 -9.17 -9.01
C TYR A 70 -8.08 -8.22 -9.63
N CYS A 71 -6.80 -8.48 -9.41
CA CYS A 71 -5.73 -7.62 -9.91
C CYS A 71 -5.55 -7.78 -11.42
N ASP A 72 -5.19 -6.70 -12.08
CA ASP A 72 -4.94 -6.72 -13.52
C ASP A 72 -3.59 -7.36 -13.85
N VAL A 73 -2.60 -7.16 -12.97
CA VAL A 73 -1.26 -7.74 -13.11
C VAL A 73 -0.79 -8.28 -11.77
N VAL A 74 -0.20 -9.46 -11.79
CA VAL A 74 0.46 -10.05 -10.61
C VAL A 74 1.90 -10.35 -11.02
N LEU A 75 2.84 -9.65 -10.40
CA LEU A 75 4.26 -9.78 -10.74
C LEU A 75 4.88 -11.00 -10.05
N GLU A 76 6.03 -11.41 -10.53
CA GLU A 76 6.80 -12.48 -9.90
C GLU A 76 7.19 -12.08 -8.47
N PRO A 77 7.10 -13.00 -7.51
CA PRO A 77 7.49 -12.70 -6.13
C PRO A 77 8.95 -12.31 -6.01
N LYS A 78 9.24 -11.36 -5.12
CA LYS A 78 10.60 -10.93 -4.78
C LYS A 78 10.77 -10.91 -3.27
N PRO A 79 12.02 -10.90 -2.76
CA PRO A 79 12.24 -10.68 -1.33
C PRO A 79 11.52 -9.42 -0.86
N PHE A 80 10.99 -9.43 0.35
CA PHE A 80 10.14 -8.34 0.86
C PHE A 80 10.74 -6.95 0.67
N ILE A 81 12.02 -6.76 0.99
CA ILE A 81 12.64 -5.44 0.87
C ILE A 81 12.72 -5.01 -0.58
N ALA A 82 13.15 -5.88 -1.47
CA ALA A 82 13.22 -5.58 -2.90
C ALA A 82 11.84 -5.26 -3.47
N ARG A 83 10.82 -6.03 -3.07
CA ARG A 83 9.44 -5.80 -3.47
C ARG A 83 8.95 -4.43 -3.03
N ASP A 84 9.21 -4.06 -1.78
CA ASP A 84 8.79 -2.76 -1.26
C ASP A 84 9.48 -1.61 -1.97
N HIS A 85 10.75 -1.76 -2.29
CA HIS A 85 11.48 -0.75 -3.07
C HIS A 85 10.91 -0.59 -4.47
N ASP A 86 10.53 -1.70 -5.13
CA ASP A 86 9.92 -1.64 -6.46
C ASP A 86 8.61 -0.87 -6.43
N ILE A 87 7.77 -1.10 -5.42
CA ILE A 87 6.50 -0.38 -5.29
C ILE A 87 6.76 1.12 -5.17
N VAL A 88 7.67 1.52 -4.32
CA VAL A 88 8.01 2.94 -4.12
C VAL A 88 8.61 3.54 -5.38
N ASP A 89 9.57 2.86 -5.98
CA ASP A 89 10.29 3.36 -7.15
C ASP A 89 9.37 3.53 -8.37
N GLN A 90 8.36 2.69 -8.48
CA GLN A 90 7.41 2.70 -9.60
C GLN A 90 6.17 3.54 -9.34
N SER A 91 6.08 4.19 -8.20
CA SER A 91 4.93 5.00 -7.81
C SER A 91 5.30 6.47 -7.75
N ASP A 92 4.34 7.33 -8.09
CA ASP A 92 4.51 8.79 -7.94
C ASP A 92 4.10 9.25 -6.56
N THR A 93 3.06 8.63 -6.01
CA THR A 93 2.54 8.96 -4.68
C THR A 93 2.31 7.68 -3.89
N MET A 94 2.70 7.71 -2.62
CA MET A 94 2.50 6.60 -1.70
C MET A 94 1.40 6.93 -0.71
N LEU A 95 0.52 5.96 -0.47
CA LEU A 95 -0.49 6.04 0.59
C LEU A 95 -0.15 4.97 1.62
N ALA A 96 0.09 5.36 2.85
CA ALA A 96 0.47 4.44 3.90
C ALA A 96 -0.56 4.46 5.04
N THR A 97 -0.91 3.29 5.54
CA THR A 97 -1.92 3.12 6.59
C THR A 97 -1.34 2.33 7.76
N PRO A 98 -0.42 2.94 8.53
CA PRO A 98 0.19 2.24 9.65
C PRO A 98 -0.84 1.92 10.74
N ILE A 99 -0.57 0.86 11.50
CA ILE A 99 -1.43 0.47 12.62
C ILE A 99 -1.26 1.42 13.81
N GLY A 100 -0.07 1.96 13.99
CA GLY A 100 0.24 2.81 15.11
C GLY A 100 1.45 3.69 14.87
N LYS A 101 2.13 4.03 15.96
CA LYS A 101 3.33 4.87 15.91
C LYS A 101 4.47 4.16 15.18
N GLU A 102 5.44 4.94 14.77
CA GLU A 102 6.62 4.39 14.08
C GLU A 102 7.28 3.31 14.90
N GLU A 103 7.49 2.16 14.25
CA GLU A 103 8.17 1.02 14.82
C GLU A 103 9.31 0.58 13.91
N ARG A 104 10.45 0.26 14.53
CA ARG A 104 11.67 -0.10 13.81
C ARG A 104 11.50 -1.35 12.93
N ARG A 105 10.71 -2.33 13.40
CA ARG A 105 10.54 -3.62 12.73
C ARG A 105 9.28 -3.72 11.88
N SER A 106 8.49 -2.68 11.82
CA SER A 106 7.28 -2.68 11.00
C SER A 106 7.63 -2.60 9.53
N GLY A 107 7.07 -3.51 8.73
CA GLY A 107 7.22 -3.45 7.28
C GLY A 107 6.66 -2.18 6.67
N THR A 108 5.51 -1.71 7.17
CA THR A 108 4.91 -0.45 6.73
C THR A 108 5.84 0.72 7.00
N TRP A 109 6.40 0.82 8.20
CA TRP A 109 7.29 1.92 8.54
C TRP A 109 8.62 1.84 7.81
N THR A 110 9.12 0.63 7.51
CA THR A 110 10.31 0.45 6.69
C THR A 110 10.09 1.02 5.29
N THR A 111 8.94 0.75 4.70
CA THR A 111 8.57 1.28 3.38
C THR A 111 8.39 2.80 3.42
N ILE A 112 7.77 3.33 4.48
CA ILE A 112 7.63 4.78 4.66
C ILE A 112 9.01 5.44 4.71
N ARG A 113 9.94 4.89 5.49
CA ARG A 113 11.28 5.45 5.59
C ARG A 113 12.02 5.43 4.25
N TYR A 114 11.87 4.36 3.48
CA TYR A 114 12.47 4.31 2.14
C TYR A 114 11.88 5.38 1.22
N ALA A 115 10.55 5.53 1.22
CA ALA A 115 9.88 6.54 0.41
C ALA A 115 10.38 7.94 0.74
N LEU A 116 10.55 8.24 2.04
CA LEU A 116 11.09 9.53 2.48
C LEU A 116 12.54 9.71 2.02
N LYS A 117 13.34 8.66 2.11
CA LYS A 117 14.75 8.69 1.70
C LYS A 117 14.89 9.02 0.21
N VAL A 118 14.07 8.45 -0.63
CA VAL A 118 14.12 8.71 -2.08
C VAL A 118 13.24 9.89 -2.50
N LYS A 119 12.73 10.63 -1.52
CA LYS A 119 11.92 11.85 -1.73
C LYS A 119 10.65 11.61 -2.54
N ARG A 120 10.03 10.47 -2.31
CA ARG A 120 8.73 10.16 -2.91
C ARG A 120 7.63 10.87 -2.13
N GLU A 121 6.64 11.39 -2.82
CA GLU A 121 5.47 11.95 -2.15
C GLU A 121 4.75 10.86 -1.38
N ILE A 122 4.44 11.13 -0.12
CA ILE A 122 3.79 10.14 0.73
C ILE A 122 2.75 10.81 1.63
N LEU A 123 1.57 10.19 1.69
CA LEU A 123 0.52 10.54 2.64
C LEU A 123 0.39 9.39 3.63
N ILE A 124 0.60 9.71 4.91
CA ILE A 124 0.43 8.74 5.99
C ILE A 124 -0.94 8.95 6.58
N VAL A 125 -1.82 7.94 6.49
CA VAL A 125 -3.16 7.99 7.04
C VAL A 125 -3.17 7.28 8.39
N PRO A 126 -3.30 7.99 9.50
CA PRO A 126 -3.27 7.36 10.82
C PRO A 126 -4.49 6.46 11.02
N ARG A 127 -4.37 5.54 11.96
CA ARG A 127 -5.43 4.56 12.21
C ARG A 127 -6.76 5.22 12.59
N GLU A 128 -6.69 6.31 13.33
CA GLU A 128 -7.88 7.02 13.80
C GLU A 128 -7.87 8.45 13.31
N SER A 129 -9.06 8.98 13.09
CA SER A 129 -9.21 10.38 12.70
C SER A 129 -8.56 11.28 13.75
N PRO A 130 -7.80 12.31 13.33
CA PRO A 130 -7.31 13.30 14.28
C PRO A 130 -8.49 13.91 15.04
N THR A 131 -8.49 13.72 16.36
CA THR A 131 -9.59 14.20 17.18
C THR A 131 -9.34 15.65 17.56
N ARG A 132 -10.37 16.44 17.39
CA ARG A 132 -10.35 17.79 17.85
C ARG A 132 -11.14 17.89 19.12
N ILE A 133 -10.51 18.31 20.16
CA ILE A 133 -11.21 18.62 21.39
C ILE A 133 -11.28 20.14 21.43
N GLY A 134 -12.44 20.57 21.14
CA GLY A 134 -12.69 22.00 21.06
C GLY A 134 -12.69 22.64 22.40
#